data_31f17c52c112de0a09e6f5ba580a7f86
#
_entry.id   31f17c52c112de0a09e6f5ba580a7f86
#
_cell.length_a   1.000
_cell.length_b   1.000
_cell.length_c   1.000
_cell.angle_alpha   90.00
_cell.angle_beta   90.00
_cell.angle_gamma   90.00
#
_symmetry.space_group_name_H-M   'P 1'
#
loop_
_entity.id
_entity.type
_entity.pdbx_description
1 polymer ?
#
loop_
_entity_poly.entity_id
_entity_poly.type
_entity_poly.pdbx_seq_one_letter_code
_entity_poly.pdbx_strand_id
1 'polypeptide(L)'
;NQAIQLIKQSQGQHIAYGMGRSYGDAPLNQDNNLWLTNQLNHLIAFDPKTGLLQCESGTTLQEIHRIFVPQGWMLPVTPGTQMITVGGAIGNDVHGKNHHAYGSFGDQVMAFTLVRTTGEIFDCSRTHNADWFYATLGGIGLTGVIINATLQLRRIAGPWIKAETIAYRNLEEFFALSDSSEQD
;
A
#
# COMPACT_ATOMS: atom_id res chain seq x y z
N ASN A 1 6.20 -21.37 -3.64
CA ASN A 1 4.95 -20.63 -3.60
C ASN A 1 4.22 -20.85 -4.92
N GLN A 2 2.94 -21.25 -4.86
CA GLN A 2 2.13 -21.61 -6.03
C GLN A 2 1.96 -20.40 -6.98
N ALA A 3 1.78 -19.20 -6.45
CA ALA A 3 1.66 -17.98 -7.25
C ALA A 3 2.90 -17.74 -8.13
N ILE A 4 4.09 -17.93 -7.61
CA ILE A 4 5.34 -17.79 -8.37
C ILE A 4 5.41 -18.80 -9.51
N GLN A 5 4.96 -20.03 -9.29
CA GLN A 5 4.92 -21.05 -10.35
C GLN A 5 3.92 -20.69 -11.46
N LEU A 6 2.74 -20.18 -11.10
CA LEU A 6 1.74 -19.71 -12.07
C LEU A 6 2.28 -18.54 -12.90
N ILE A 7 2.96 -17.58 -12.27
CA ILE A 7 3.61 -16.47 -12.99
C ILE A 7 4.64 -16.98 -13.99
N LYS A 8 5.51 -17.91 -13.59
CA LYS A 8 6.53 -18.50 -14.46
C LYS A 8 5.97 -19.30 -15.65
N GLN A 9 4.80 -19.89 -15.50
CA GLN A 9 4.16 -20.71 -16.53
C GLN A 9 3.24 -19.90 -17.44
N SER A 10 2.89 -18.68 -17.06
CA SER A 10 1.99 -17.84 -17.84
C SER A 10 2.67 -17.30 -19.10
N GLN A 11 1.92 -17.27 -20.21
CA GLN A 11 2.37 -16.74 -21.49
C GLN A 11 1.62 -15.46 -21.83
N GLY A 12 2.26 -14.56 -22.59
CA GLY A 12 1.69 -13.28 -22.99
C GLY A 12 1.98 -12.16 -22.02
N GLN A 13 1.31 -11.02 -22.24
CA GLN A 13 1.44 -9.86 -21.38
C GLN A 13 0.45 -9.93 -20.22
N HIS A 14 0.94 -9.63 -19.03
CA HIS A 14 0.15 -9.69 -17.80
C HIS A 14 0.36 -8.43 -16.96
N ILE A 15 -0.70 -8.03 -16.27
CA ILE A 15 -0.61 -7.02 -15.22
C ILE A 15 -1.25 -7.56 -13.93
N ALA A 16 -0.71 -7.17 -12.78
CA ALA A 16 -1.29 -7.51 -11.49
C ALA A 16 -2.58 -6.71 -11.28
N TYR A 17 -3.64 -7.39 -10.81
CA TYR A 17 -4.94 -6.79 -10.54
C TYR A 17 -5.36 -7.09 -9.10
N GLY A 18 -5.53 -6.05 -8.29
CA GLY A 18 -6.01 -6.15 -6.91
C GLY A 18 -7.54 -6.00 -6.83
N MET A 19 -8.00 -4.85 -6.31
CA MET A 19 -9.43 -4.54 -6.15
C MET A 19 -9.99 -3.62 -7.24
N GLY A 20 -9.21 -3.29 -8.28
CA GLY A 20 -9.64 -2.47 -9.42
C GLY A 20 -10.10 -1.06 -9.01
N ARG A 21 -9.41 -0.44 -8.05
CA ARG A 21 -9.77 0.91 -7.54
C ARG A 21 -8.91 2.03 -8.13
N SER A 22 -8.09 1.74 -9.13
CA SER A 22 -7.35 2.76 -9.89
C SER A 22 -8.29 3.57 -10.77
N TYR A 23 -7.88 4.77 -11.16
CA TYR A 23 -8.66 5.64 -12.04
C TYR A 23 -8.65 5.11 -13.48
N GLY A 24 -9.79 5.31 -14.17
CA GLY A 24 -9.94 4.93 -15.56
C GLY A 24 -9.68 3.45 -15.82
N ASP A 25 -8.98 3.17 -16.88
CA ASP A 25 -8.62 1.84 -17.37
C ASP A 25 -7.22 1.36 -16.93
N ALA A 26 -6.54 2.10 -16.06
CA ALA A 26 -5.20 1.74 -15.55
C ALA A 26 -5.09 0.31 -14.99
N PRO A 27 -6.12 -0.29 -14.35
CA PRO A 27 -6.06 -1.67 -13.88
C PRO A 27 -6.38 -2.71 -14.95
N LEU A 28 -6.72 -2.28 -16.17
CA LEU A 28 -7.12 -3.16 -17.26
C LEU A 28 -5.92 -3.47 -18.18
N ASN A 29 -6.00 -4.58 -18.89
CA ASN A 29 -4.99 -5.01 -19.85
C ASN A 29 -5.71 -5.51 -21.09
N GLN A 30 -5.97 -4.60 -22.03
CA GLN A 30 -6.79 -4.88 -23.20
C GLN A 30 -6.21 -6.05 -24.00
N ASP A 31 -7.06 -7.03 -24.33
CA ASP A 31 -6.74 -8.23 -25.10
C ASP A 31 -5.62 -9.12 -24.49
N ASN A 32 -5.28 -8.89 -23.22
CA ASN A 32 -4.24 -9.61 -22.48
C ASN A 32 -4.75 -10.12 -21.12
N ASN A 33 -3.83 -10.60 -20.26
CA ASN A 33 -4.18 -11.30 -19.05
C ASN A 33 -4.05 -10.43 -17.80
N LEU A 34 -4.88 -10.72 -16.81
CA LEU A 34 -4.80 -10.14 -15.47
C LEU A 34 -4.39 -11.22 -14.46
N TRP A 35 -3.39 -10.96 -13.64
CA TRP A 35 -3.13 -11.77 -12.45
C TRP A 35 -3.95 -11.25 -11.28
N LEU A 36 -4.99 -11.98 -10.92
CA LEU A 36 -5.82 -11.64 -9.77
C LEU A 36 -5.06 -11.93 -8.48
N THR A 37 -4.63 -10.88 -7.80
CA THR A 37 -3.80 -10.98 -6.58
C THR A 37 -4.61 -11.04 -5.30
N ASN A 38 -5.93 -10.91 -5.36
CA ASN A 38 -6.83 -10.90 -4.20
C ASN A 38 -6.85 -12.20 -3.39
N GLN A 39 -6.31 -13.30 -3.93
CA GLN A 39 -6.13 -14.57 -3.21
C GLN A 39 -4.82 -14.61 -2.39
N LEU A 40 -3.91 -13.67 -2.60
CA LEU A 40 -2.69 -13.50 -1.81
C LEU A 40 -3.01 -12.59 -0.62
N ASN A 41 -3.77 -13.07 0.34
CA ASN A 41 -4.38 -12.24 1.40
C ASN A 41 -4.03 -12.68 2.83
N HIS A 42 -2.97 -13.46 3.01
CA HIS A 42 -2.56 -13.89 4.33
C HIS A 42 -1.75 -12.82 5.06
N LEU A 43 -2.02 -12.68 6.35
CA LEU A 43 -1.11 -12.01 7.28
C LEU A 43 -0.03 -13.02 7.67
N ILE A 44 1.24 -12.67 7.41
CA ILE A 44 2.38 -13.60 7.58
C ILE A 44 2.96 -13.47 8.97
N ALA A 45 3.26 -12.24 9.41
CA ALA A 45 3.85 -11.97 10.72
C ALA A 45 3.53 -10.55 11.18
N PHE A 46 3.49 -10.36 12.50
CA PHE A 46 3.38 -9.04 13.11
C PHE A 46 4.24 -8.98 14.37
N ASP A 47 5.05 -7.96 14.48
CA ASP A 47 5.82 -7.66 15.69
C ASP A 47 5.13 -6.52 16.48
N PRO A 48 4.51 -6.83 17.64
CA PRO A 48 3.82 -5.84 18.44
C PRO A 48 4.76 -4.89 19.21
N LYS A 49 6.08 -5.10 19.15
CA LYS A 49 7.06 -4.18 19.75
C LYS A 49 7.45 -3.07 18.79
N THR A 50 7.63 -3.41 17.51
CA THR A 50 8.09 -2.49 16.47
C THR A 50 6.96 -2.00 15.59
N GLY A 51 5.84 -2.71 15.50
CA GLY A 51 4.73 -2.41 14.58
C GLY A 51 5.00 -2.86 13.15
N LEU A 52 5.99 -3.73 12.93
CA LEU A 52 6.25 -4.31 11.61
C LEU A 52 5.21 -5.39 11.29
N LEU A 53 4.49 -5.18 10.19
CA LEU A 53 3.53 -6.12 9.64
C LEU A 53 4.06 -6.69 8.32
N GLN A 54 4.18 -8.01 8.24
CA GLN A 54 4.40 -8.71 6.99
C GLN A 54 3.10 -9.36 6.52
N CYS A 55 2.68 -9.07 5.29
CA CYS A 55 1.47 -9.62 4.70
C CYS A 55 1.63 -9.87 3.20
N GLU A 56 0.76 -10.69 2.64
CA GLU A 56 0.66 -10.87 1.20
C GLU A 56 0.04 -9.64 0.53
N SER A 57 0.36 -9.44 -0.74
CA SER A 57 0.05 -8.22 -1.50
C SER A 57 -1.44 -7.99 -1.76
N GLY A 58 -2.24 -9.04 -1.74
CA GLY A 58 -3.70 -8.98 -1.91
C GLY A 58 -4.47 -8.68 -0.62
N THR A 59 -3.80 -8.64 0.54
CA THR A 59 -4.41 -8.17 1.79
C THR A 59 -4.93 -6.75 1.60
N THR A 60 -6.16 -6.49 2.02
CA THR A 60 -6.76 -5.15 1.91
C THR A 60 -6.41 -4.27 3.11
N LEU A 61 -6.40 -2.94 2.91
CA LEU A 61 -6.21 -2.01 4.03
C LEU A 61 -7.35 -2.13 5.05
N GLN A 62 -8.55 -2.52 4.60
CA GLN A 62 -9.69 -2.81 5.50
C GLN A 62 -9.39 -3.96 6.45
N GLU A 63 -8.81 -5.05 5.96
CA GLU A 63 -8.45 -6.20 6.80
C GLU A 63 -7.37 -5.82 7.81
N ILE A 64 -6.36 -5.06 7.40
CA ILE A 64 -5.33 -4.54 8.30
C ILE A 64 -5.96 -3.67 9.39
N HIS A 65 -6.81 -2.71 9.03
CA HIS A 65 -7.47 -1.84 10.02
C HIS A 65 -8.36 -2.63 10.97
N ARG A 66 -9.18 -3.55 10.45
CA ARG A 66 -10.09 -4.37 11.26
C ARG A 66 -9.36 -5.18 12.32
N ILE A 67 -8.15 -5.66 12.01
CA ILE A 67 -7.37 -6.53 12.91
C ILE A 67 -6.50 -5.71 13.86
N PHE A 68 -5.83 -4.67 13.36
CA PHE A 68 -4.77 -4.00 14.13
C PHE A 68 -5.23 -2.74 14.86
N VAL A 69 -6.25 -2.02 14.39
CA VAL A 69 -6.78 -0.84 15.10
C VAL A 69 -7.28 -1.17 16.50
N PRO A 70 -8.01 -2.28 16.74
CA PRO A 70 -8.36 -2.69 18.10
C PRO A 70 -7.16 -3.04 19.00
N GLN A 71 -6.01 -3.35 18.40
CA GLN A 71 -4.76 -3.66 19.09
C GLN A 71 -3.86 -2.42 19.30
N GLY A 72 -4.34 -1.23 18.94
CA GLY A 72 -3.60 0.02 19.07
C GLY A 72 -2.57 0.27 17.97
N TRP A 73 -2.80 -0.28 16.75
CA TRP A 73 -1.93 -0.09 15.60
C TRP A 73 -2.72 0.31 14.36
N MET A 74 -2.17 1.17 13.53
CA MET A 74 -2.82 1.68 12.32
C MET A 74 -1.80 1.91 11.21
N LEU A 75 -2.23 1.82 9.94
CA LEU A 75 -1.46 2.30 8.82
C LEU A 75 -1.27 3.83 8.94
N PRO A 76 -0.04 4.36 8.85
CA PRO A 76 0.20 5.80 8.96
C PRO A 76 -0.45 6.60 7.84
N VAL A 77 -0.53 6.01 6.63
CA VAL A 77 -1.12 6.60 5.43
C VAL A 77 -2.32 5.78 4.98
N THR A 78 -3.46 6.44 4.81
CA THR A 78 -4.71 5.82 4.38
C THR A 78 -5.38 6.68 3.30
N PRO A 79 -5.58 6.14 2.09
CA PRO A 79 -6.27 6.87 1.02
C PRO A 79 -7.78 6.96 1.28
N GLY A 80 -8.51 7.58 0.37
CA GLY A 80 -9.96 7.80 0.49
C GLY A 80 -10.82 6.54 0.54
N THR A 81 -10.25 5.36 0.28
CA THR A 81 -10.92 4.06 0.43
C THR A 81 -9.98 3.03 1.05
N GLN A 82 -10.51 2.20 1.93
CA GLN A 82 -9.80 1.05 2.50
C GLN A 82 -9.96 -0.24 1.66
N MET A 83 -10.77 -0.18 0.60
CA MET A 83 -11.07 -1.31 -0.29
C MET A 83 -10.04 -1.44 -1.41
N ILE A 84 -8.78 -1.31 -1.07
CA ILE A 84 -7.62 -1.51 -1.95
C ILE A 84 -6.67 -2.52 -1.32
N THR A 85 -5.90 -3.20 -2.16
CA THR A 85 -4.89 -4.16 -1.70
C THR A 85 -3.57 -3.47 -1.38
N VAL A 86 -2.75 -4.08 -0.52
CA VAL A 86 -1.39 -3.62 -0.21
C VAL A 86 -0.56 -3.48 -1.50
N GLY A 87 -0.59 -4.48 -2.39
CA GLY A 87 0.13 -4.41 -3.66
C GLY A 87 -0.34 -3.25 -4.54
N GLY A 88 -1.66 -3.00 -4.59
CA GLY A 88 -2.22 -1.84 -5.30
C GLY A 88 -1.84 -0.51 -4.65
N ALA A 89 -1.82 -0.44 -3.32
CA ALA A 89 -1.39 0.75 -2.58
C ALA A 89 0.09 1.09 -2.86
N ILE A 90 0.97 0.08 -2.92
CA ILE A 90 2.38 0.22 -3.27
C ILE A 90 2.53 0.63 -4.75
N GLY A 91 1.87 -0.10 -5.66
CA GLY A 91 2.01 0.13 -7.11
C GLY A 91 1.48 1.49 -7.56
N ASN A 92 0.57 2.11 -6.82
CA ASN A 92 0.07 3.46 -7.10
C ASN A 92 0.67 4.52 -6.16
N ASP A 93 1.53 4.13 -5.24
CA ASP A 93 2.08 4.99 -4.19
C ASP A 93 1.03 5.92 -3.60
N VAL A 94 -0.07 5.34 -3.11
CA VAL A 94 -1.25 6.08 -2.67
C VAL A 94 -0.93 7.01 -1.52
N HIS A 95 -1.65 8.12 -1.43
CA HIS A 95 -1.52 9.08 -0.33
C HIS A 95 -2.87 9.32 0.37
N GLY A 96 -2.81 9.87 1.57
CA GLY A 96 -3.97 10.27 2.35
C GLY A 96 -4.08 11.78 2.53
N LYS A 97 -5.07 12.20 3.32
CA LYS A 97 -5.26 13.62 3.67
C LYS A 97 -4.13 14.17 4.56
N ASN A 98 -3.36 13.28 5.17
CA ASN A 98 -2.24 13.59 6.05
C ASN A 98 -0.88 13.47 5.35
N HIS A 99 -0.84 13.48 4.00
CA HIS A 99 0.38 13.25 3.23
C HIS A 99 1.49 14.29 3.51
N HIS A 100 1.14 15.52 3.85
CA HIS A 100 2.09 16.56 4.22
C HIS A 100 2.90 16.22 5.49
N ALA A 101 2.32 15.44 6.42
CA ALA A 101 2.99 15.01 7.65
C ALA A 101 3.60 13.60 7.55
N TYR A 102 2.96 12.69 6.80
CA TYR A 102 3.32 11.26 6.79
C TYR A 102 3.81 10.75 5.42
N GLY A 103 3.86 11.61 4.41
CA GLY A 103 4.28 11.23 3.06
C GLY A 103 3.27 10.35 2.33
N SER A 104 3.75 9.50 1.44
CA SER A 104 2.98 8.53 0.68
C SER A 104 2.98 7.14 1.34
N PHE A 105 2.25 6.20 0.75
CA PHE A 105 2.22 4.82 1.23
C PHE A 105 3.60 4.16 1.14
N GLY A 106 4.37 4.49 0.10
CA GLY A 106 5.72 4.00 -0.13
C GLY A 106 6.70 4.36 1.00
N ASP A 107 6.48 5.47 1.71
CA ASP A 107 7.29 5.85 2.86
C ASP A 107 7.16 4.86 4.03
N GLN A 108 6.05 4.14 4.09
CA GLN A 108 5.75 3.16 5.13
C GLN A 108 6.11 1.72 4.72
N VAL A 109 6.57 1.52 3.47
CA VAL A 109 7.01 0.22 2.96
C VAL A 109 8.47 0.01 3.32
N MET A 110 8.74 -1.06 4.07
CA MET A 110 10.09 -1.44 4.48
C MET A 110 10.76 -2.36 3.45
N ALA A 111 9.98 -3.30 2.91
CA ALA A 111 10.45 -4.27 1.92
C ALA A 111 9.26 -4.93 1.21
N PHE A 112 9.53 -5.55 0.07
CA PHE A 112 8.60 -6.44 -0.61
C PHE A 112 9.34 -7.45 -1.49
N THR A 113 8.67 -8.56 -1.81
CA THR A 113 9.13 -9.52 -2.81
C THR A 113 8.42 -9.25 -4.13
N LEU A 114 9.20 -8.94 -5.17
CA LEU A 114 8.76 -8.69 -6.54
C LEU A 114 9.06 -9.90 -7.42
N VAL A 115 8.08 -10.34 -8.20
CA VAL A 115 8.24 -11.41 -9.20
C VAL A 115 8.01 -10.85 -10.58
N ARG A 116 9.02 -11.00 -11.46
CA ARG A 116 8.97 -10.58 -12.85
C ARG A 116 8.26 -11.63 -13.72
N THR A 117 7.76 -11.20 -14.87
CA THR A 117 7.21 -12.11 -15.90
C THR A 117 8.22 -13.13 -16.38
N THR A 118 9.53 -12.81 -16.33
CA THR A 118 10.63 -13.74 -16.61
C THR A 118 10.77 -14.84 -15.54
N GLY A 119 10.07 -14.71 -14.41
CA GLY A 119 10.18 -15.60 -13.26
C GLY A 119 11.32 -15.26 -12.30
N GLU A 120 12.06 -14.18 -12.55
CA GLU A 120 13.05 -13.65 -11.63
C GLU A 120 12.36 -13.12 -10.37
N ILE A 121 12.99 -13.33 -9.23
CA ILE A 121 12.48 -12.92 -7.91
C ILE A 121 13.46 -11.95 -7.30
N PHE A 122 12.96 -10.80 -6.87
CA PHE A 122 13.73 -9.76 -6.20
C PHE A 122 13.13 -9.47 -4.83
N ASP A 123 13.93 -9.65 -3.79
CA ASP A 123 13.63 -9.07 -2.49
C ASP A 123 14.13 -7.63 -2.51
N CYS A 124 13.19 -6.69 -2.40
CA CYS A 124 13.41 -5.26 -2.60
C CYS A 124 13.24 -4.50 -1.28
N SER A 125 14.18 -3.61 -1.01
CA SER A 125 14.11 -2.64 0.08
C SER A 125 14.85 -1.37 -0.31
N ARG A 126 14.86 -0.36 0.55
CA ARG A 126 15.61 0.90 0.31
C ARG A 126 17.11 0.69 0.12
N THR A 127 17.67 -0.44 0.62
CA THR A 127 19.12 -0.75 0.59
C THR A 127 19.47 -2.00 -0.19
N HIS A 128 18.47 -2.78 -0.61
CA HIS A 128 18.68 -4.02 -1.37
C HIS A 128 17.76 -4.03 -2.58
N ASN A 129 18.31 -4.26 -3.78
CA ASN A 129 17.60 -4.08 -5.05
C ASN A 129 16.84 -2.74 -5.10
N ALA A 130 17.53 -1.66 -4.67
CA ALA A 130 16.90 -0.35 -4.45
C ALA A 130 16.28 0.22 -5.72
N ASP A 131 16.89 0.03 -6.88
CA ASP A 131 16.34 0.49 -8.16
C ASP A 131 14.97 -0.15 -8.45
N TRP A 132 14.82 -1.45 -8.17
CA TRP A 132 13.55 -2.15 -8.28
C TRP A 132 12.55 -1.68 -7.23
N PHE A 133 13.03 -1.42 -6.01
CA PHE A 133 12.19 -0.89 -4.94
C PHE A 133 11.56 0.44 -5.35
N TYR A 134 12.37 1.42 -5.74
CA TYR A 134 11.86 2.74 -6.11
C TYR A 134 11.08 2.74 -7.43
N ALA A 135 11.45 1.93 -8.41
CA ALA A 135 10.70 1.82 -9.65
C ALA A 135 9.31 1.17 -9.47
N THR A 136 9.12 0.39 -8.40
CA THR A 136 7.84 -0.29 -8.12
C THR A 136 6.88 0.60 -7.32
N LEU A 137 7.39 1.51 -6.48
CA LEU A 137 6.58 2.52 -5.81
C LEU A 137 5.99 3.47 -6.87
N GLY A 138 4.67 3.45 -7.03
CA GLY A 138 4.00 4.22 -8.09
C GLY A 138 4.22 3.68 -9.51
N GLY A 139 4.82 2.50 -9.67
CA GLY A 139 5.12 1.87 -10.97
C GLY A 139 3.93 1.23 -11.67
N ILE A 140 2.72 1.38 -11.13
CA ILE A 140 1.42 0.95 -11.70
C ILE A 140 1.40 -0.55 -12.06
N GLY A 141 2.20 -1.38 -11.37
CA GLY A 141 2.31 -2.81 -11.61
C GLY A 141 3.15 -3.21 -12.84
N LEU A 142 3.79 -2.25 -13.51
CA LEU A 142 4.59 -2.50 -14.73
C LEU A 142 5.93 -3.17 -14.44
N THR A 143 6.43 -3.09 -13.21
CA THR A 143 7.69 -3.70 -12.80
C THR A 143 7.59 -5.21 -12.55
N GLY A 144 6.40 -5.70 -12.22
CA GLY A 144 6.14 -7.10 -11.90
C GLY A 144 5.00 -7.24 -10.88
N VAL A 145 4.88 -8.43 -10.30
CA VAL A 145 3.88 -8.75 -9.28
C VAL A 145 4.52 -8.73 -7.90
N ILE A 146 3.99 -7.89 -7.01
CA ILE A 146 4.34 -7.94 -5.59
C ILE A 146 3.63 -9.15 -4.96
N ILE A 147 4.37 -10.03 -4.30
CA ILE A 147 3.83 -11.22 -3.65
C ILE A 147 3.53 -10.97 -2.18
N ASN A 148 4.44 -10.33 -1.47
CA ASN A 148 4.28 -9.92 -0.09
C ASN A 148 4.98 -8.59 0.16
N ALA A 149 4.64 -7.94 1.26
CA ALA A 149 5.29 -6.70 1.69
C ALA A 149 5.43 -6.66 3.22
N THR A 150 6.42 -5.92 3.68
CA THR A 150 6.61 -5.54 5.09
C THR A 150 6.30 -4.06 5.23
N LEU A 151 5.33 -3.74 6.08
CA LEU A 151 4.82 -2.40 6.32
C LEU A 151 5.15 -1.97 7.75
N GLN A 152 5.44 -0.67 7.94
CA GLN A 152 5.52 -0.06 9.24
C GLN A 152 4.14 0.46 9.65
N LEU A 153 3.55 -0.10 10.71
CA LEU A 153 2.38 0.44 11.37
C LEU A 153 2.79 1.46 12.44
N ARG A 154 1.91 2.40 12.76
CA ARG A 154 2.09 3.35 13.86
C ARG A 154 1.23 2.99 15.06
N ARG A 155 1.69 3.34 16.26
CA ARG A 155 0.89 3.27 17.48
C ARG A 155 -0.21 4.32 17.46
N ILE A 156 -1.38 3.93 17.97
CA ILE A 156 -2.51 4.82 18.21
C ILE A 156 -3.04 4.60 19.65
N ALA A 157 -3.60 5.65 20.24
CA ALA A 157 -4.15 5.58 21.59
C ALA A 157 -5.44 4.75 21.68
N GLY A 158 -6.16 4.60 20.56
CA GLY A 158 -7.40 3.83 20.48
C GLY A 158 -8.09 3.98 19.13
N PRO A 159 -9.24 3.34 18.94
CA PRO A 159 -9.95 3.34 17.66
C PRO A 159 -10.76 4.62 17.40
N TRP A 160 -10.74 5.57 18.33
CA TRP A 160 -11.52 6.80 18.24
C TRP A 160 -10.70 7.94 17.68
N ILE A 161 -11.32 8.76 16.86
CA ILE A 161 -10.75 9.99 16.30
C ILE A 161 -11.46 11.16 16.99
N LYS A 162 -10.68 12.10 17.56
CA LYS A 162 -11.19 13.41 17.94
C LYS A 162 -11.33 14.23 16.65
N ALA A 163 -12.53 14.70 16.37
CA ALA A 163 -12.79 15.56 15.21
C ALA A 163 -13.16 16.95 15.68
N GLU A 164 -12.61 17.96 15.04
CA GLU A 164 -12.94 19.37 15.22
C GLU A 164 -13.28 19.97 13.85
N THR A 165 -14.31 20.79 13.79
CA THR A 165 -14.69 21.51 12.57
C THR A 165 -14.55 22.99 12.80
N ILE A 166 -13.64 23.62 12.07
CA ILE A 166 -13.35 25.04 12.16
C ILE A 166 -13.76 25.71 10.84
N ALA A 167 -14.63 26.72 10.93
CA ALA A 167 -15.00 27.54 9.78
C ALA A 167 -13.91 28.57 9.50
N TYR A 168 -13.60 28.80 8.24
CA TYR A 168 -12.67 29.84 7.80
C TYR A 168 -13.32 30.77 6.78
N ARG A 169 -12.85 32.03 6.70
CA ARG A 169 -13.46 33.08 5.86
C ARG A 169 -12.76 33.27 4.52
N ASN A 170 -11.48 32.92 4.43
CA ASN A 170 -10.65 33.06 3.23
C ASN A 170 -9.50 32.07 3.25
N LEU A 171 -8.73 31.99 2.15
CA LEU A 171 -7.61 31.05 2.00
C LEU A 171 -6.44 31.34 2.96
N GLU A 172 -6.21 32.59 3.32
CA GLU A 172 -5.14 32.96 4.26
C GLU A 172 -5.42 32.38 5.65
N GLU A 173 -6.65 32.53 6.12
CA GLU A 173 -7.11 31.92 7.38
C GLU A 173 -7.08 30.38 7.31
N PHE A 174 -7.47 29.79 6.16
CA PHE A 174 -7.36 28.36 5.95
C PHE A 174 -5.93 27.84 6.09
N PHE A 175 -4.95 28.49 5.45
CA PHE A 175 -3.55 28.07 5.55
C PHE A 175 -3.01 28.20 6.97
N ALA A 176 -3.31 29.31 7.65
CA ALA A 176 -2.89 29.49 9.04
C ALA A 176 -3.48 28.42 9.99
N LEU A 177 -4.75 28.02 9.78
CA LEU A 177 -5.40 26.96 10.53
C LEU A 177 -4.79 25.58 10.17
N SER A 178 -4.52 25.33 8.90
CA SER A 178 -3.87 24.10 8.46
C SER A 178 -2.50 23.92 9.09
N ASP A 179 -1.64 24.92 9.02
CA ASP A 179 -0.29 24.90 9.59
C ASP A 179 -0.32 24.68 11.12
N SER A 180 -1.27 25.30 11.80
CA SER A 180 -1.43 25.13 13.26
C SER A 180 -1.91 23.73 13.65
N SER A 181 -2.71 23.09 12.81
CA SER A 181 -3.28 21.76 13.06
C SER A 181 -2.31 20.60 12.83
N GLU A 182 -1.15 20.86 12.23
CA GLU A 182 -0.10 19.84 12.03
C GLU A 182 0.66 19.49 13.32
N GLN A 183 0.50 20.29 14.37
CA GLN A 183 1.21 20.12 15.64
C GLN A 183 0.45 19.24 16.65
N ASP A 184 -0.78 18.86 16.36
CA ASP A 184 -1.65 18.01 17.18
C ASP A 184 -1.70 16.55 16.68
#